data_d85b9d1e756af7d6f47ee4c5703e486d
#
_entry.id   d85b9d1e756af7d6f47ee4c5703e486d
#
_cell.length_a   1.000
_cell.length_b   1.000
_cell.length_c   1.000
_cell.angle_alpha   90.00
_cell.angle_beta   90.00
_cell.angle_gamma   90.00
#
_symmetry.space_group_name_H-M   'P 1'
#
loop_
_entity.id
_entity.type
_entity.pdbx_description
1 polymer ?
#
loop_
_entity_poly.entity_id
_entity_poly.type
_entity_poly.pdbx_seq_one_letter_code
_entity_poly.pdbx_strand_id
1 'polypeptide(L)'
;MPVCARRIHGIALLCFIVNVQGGVVMAENEQVLFETLQNMPYSLEAEQSVLGALLLEPDQIGAVLEQLPRPEMFYRKQHRELFGVLCGMFSLNKTIDFVTVLDEAVRAAVFDSAENAKLYLVQLMELVPTTANLMDYCRIVREKYYLRALITACGDIIERSRSGETEAEQVLEYAEQRIYDIRQGKDPASLTRIDTV
;
A
#
# COMPACT_ATOMS: atom_id res chain seq x y z
N MET A 1 -41.42 -10.96 26.56
CA MET A 1 -42.60 -10.10 26.20
C MET A 1 -42.11 -9.14 25.13
N PRO A 2 -42.68 -9.11 23.92
CA PRO A 2 -42.22 -8.21 22.85
C PRO A 2 -42.86 -6.85 23.02
N VAL A 3 -42.04 -5.81 23.04
CA VAL A 3 -42.48 -4.40 23.10
C VAL A 3 -42.65 -3.89 21.67
N CYS A 4 -43.90 -3.47 21.48
CA CYS A 4 -44.53 -2.99 20.25
C CYS A 4 -43.84 -1.82 19.58
N ALA A 5 -43.58 -1.92 18.27
CA ALA A 5 -43.12 -0.80 17.44
C ALA A 5 -44.27 0.16 17.17
N ARG A 6 -44.17 1.43 17.61
CA ARG A 6 -45.00 2.55 17.14
C ARG A 6 -44.30 3.29 16.02
N ARG A 7 -44.89 3.24 14.86
CA ARG A 7 -44.51 4.03 13.66
C ARG A 7 -44.98 5.48 13.83
N ILE A 8 -44.06 6.41 13.87
CA ILE A 8 -44.38 7.84 13.76
C ILE A 8 -43.46 8.44 12.71
N HIS A 9 -44.08 8.88 11.59
CA HIS A 9 -43.57 9.81 10.57
C HIS A 9 -42.10 9.73 10.17
N GLY A 10 -41.79 8.93 9.15
CA GLY A 10 -40.81 9.30 8.10
C GLY A 10 -39.33 9.30 8.43
N ILE A 11 -38.91 9.00 9.65
CA ILE A 11 -37.48 8.92 10.00
C ILE A 11 -37.25 7.51 10.59
N ALA A 12 -36.46 6.70 9.90
CA ALA A 12 -36.05 5.39 10.39
C ALA A 12 -35.12 5.59 11.61
N LEU A 13 -35.70 5.45 12.80
CA LEU A 13 -34.94 5.39 14.05
C LEU A 13 -34.24 4.04 14.08
N LEU A 14 -32.92 4.01 13.84
CA LEU A 14 -32.11 2.83 14.06
C LEU A 14 -32.15 2.47 15.55
N CYS A 15 -32.90 1.41 15.89
CA CYS A 15 -32.88 0.82 17.23
C CYS A 15 -31.51 0.20 17.48
N PHE A 16 -30.73 0.79 18.39
CA PHE A 16 -29.59 0.14 19.01
C PHE A 16 -30.07 -1.06 19.83
N ILE A 17 -29.83 -2.26 19.36
CA ILE A 17 -30.00 -3.47 20.18
C ILE A 17 -28.71 -3.59 21.00
N VAL A 18 -28.74 -3.11 22.24
CA VAL A 18 -27.72 -3.40 23.23
C VAL A 18 -27.89 -4.83 23.69
N ASN A 19 -27.03 -5.72 23.26
CA ASN A 19 -26.96 -7.07 23.81
C ASN A 19 -26.27 -7.00 25.20
N VAL A 20 -26.91 -7.56 26.21
CA VAL A 20 -26.56 -7.50 27.65
C VAL A 20 -25.21 -8.19 27.98
N GLN A 21 -24.43 -8.60 27.01
CA GLN A 21 -23.10 -9.23 27.16
C GLN A 21 -21.92 -8.30 26.79
N GLY A 22 -22.12 -6.98 26.72
CA GLY A 22 -21.01 -6.02 26.65
C GLY A 22 -20.23 -5.97 25.33
N GLY A 23 -20.75 -6.53 24.24
CA GLY A 23 -20.18 -6.38 22.90
C GLY A 23 -20.82 -5.20 22.17
N VAL A 24 -20.03 -4.22 21.75
CA VAL A 24 -20.48 -3.17 20.85
C VAL A 24 -20.76 -3.80 19.50
N VAL A 25 -22.02 -3.94 19.12
CA VAL A 25 -22.42 -4.35 17.77
C VAL A 25 -22.23 -3.12 16.88
N MET A 26 -21.14 -3.09 16.12
CA MET A 26 -20.95 -2.08 15.07
C MET A 26 -22.04 -2.26 14.00
N ALA A 27 -22.58 -1.17 13.47
CA ALA A 27 -23.52 -1.23 12.37
C ALA A 27 -22.85 -1.94 11.18
N GLU A 28 -23.58 -2.76 10.43
CA GLU A 28 -23.04 -3.55 9.30
C GLU A 28 -22.18 -2.70 8.34
N ASN A 29 -22.56 -1.44 8.12
CA ASN A 29 -21.83 -0.51 7.26
C ASN A 29 -20.48 -0.05 7.86
N GLU A 30 -20.35 0.03 9.17
CA GLU A 30 -19.09 0.38 9.84
C GLU A 30 -18.13 -0.81 9.83
N GLN A 31 -18.67 -2.01 9.96
CA GLN A 31 -17.88 -3.24 9.90
C GLN A 31 -17.33 -3.49 8.49
N VAL A 32 -18.14 -3.27 7.45
CA VAL A 32 -17.73 -3.35 6.04
C VAL A 32 -16.66 -2.27 5.73
N LEU A 33 -16.82 -1.05 6.22
CA LEU A 33 -15.81 0.00 6.04
C LEU A 33 -14.50 -0.36 6.72
N PHE A 34 -14.55 -0.87 7.95
CA PHE A 34 -13.37 -1.28 8.71
C PHE A 34 -12.65 -2.47 8.04
N GLU A 35 -13.38 -3.47 7.57
CA GLU A 35 -12.82 -4.60 6.81
C GLU A 35 -12.22 -4.14 5.47
N THR A 36 -12.86 -3.19 4.78
CA THR A 36 -12.35 -2.63 3.53
C THR A 36 -11.05 -1.87 3.73
N LEU A 37 -10.92 -1.13 4.84
CA LEU A 37 -9.68 -0.42 5.18
C LEU A 37 -8.56 -1.36 5.64
N GLN A 38 -8.89 -2.55 6.15
CA GLN A 38 -7.89 -3.56 6.53
C GLN A 38 -7.39 -4.38 5.35
N ASN A 39 -8.23 -4.62 4.32
CA ASN A 39 -7.90 -5.43 3.16
C ASN A 39 -7.32 -4.57 2.03
N MET A 40 -6.08 -4.11 2.21
CA MET A 40 -5.39 -3.34 1.18
C MET A 40 -5.11 -4.18 -0.08
N PRO A 41 -5.41 -3.67 -1.29
CA PRO A 41 -5.17 -4.40 -2.53
C PRO A 41 -3.68 -4.55 -2.83
N TYR A 42 -3.24 -5.78 -3.11
CA TYR A 42 -1.88 -6.11 -3.53
C TYR A 42 -1.89 -7.31 -4.49
N SER A 43 -0.78 -7.57 -5.15
CA SER A 43 -0.51 -8.83 -5.86
C SER A 43 0.89 -9.29 -5.51
N LEU A 44 0.96 -10.35 -4.69
CA LEU A 44 2.24 -10.92 -4.26
C LEU A 44 3.02 -11.46 -5.44
N GLU A 45 2.33 -12.15 -6.35
CA GLU A 45 2.92 -12.76 -7.53
C GLU A 45 3.55 -11.70 -8.46
N ALA A 46 2.86 -10.56 -8.66
CA ALA A 46 3.40 -9.48 -9.49
C ALA A 46 4.63 -8.83 -8.83
N GLU A 47 4.59 -8.57 -7.52
CA GLU A 47 5.75 -8.03 -6.79
C GLU A 47 6.96 -8.96 -6.86
N GLN A 48 6.75 -10.26 -6.63
CA GLN A 48 7.81 -11.27 -6.72
C GLN A 48 8.35 -11.39 -8.15
N SER A 49 7.47 -11.33 -9.15
CA SER A 49 7.87 -11.40 -10.55
C SER A 49 8.71 -10.19 -10.98
N VAL A 50 8.38 -8.98 -10.52
CA VAL A 50 9.22 -7.79 -10.79
C VAL A 50 10.60 -7.95 -10.16
N LEU A 51 10.67 -8.33 -8.90
CA LEU A 51 11.96 -8.49 -8.20
C LEU A 51 12.79 -9.62 -8.79
N GLY A 52 12.18 -10.77 -9.08
CA GLY A 52 12.85 -11.90 -9.70
C GLY A 52 13.37 -11.59 -11.11
N ALA A 53 12.58 -10.87 -11.92
CA ALA A 53 13.01 -10.43 -13.24
C ALA A 53 14.21 -9.47 -13.18
N LEU A 54 14.25 -8.56 -12.20
CA LEU A 54 15.40 -7.66 -11.98
C LEU A 54 16.66 -8.39 -11.51
N LEU A 55 16.51 -9.52 -10.81
CA LEU A 55 17.65 -10.37 -10.44
C LEU A 55 18.19 -11.16 -11.64
N LEU A 56 17.32 -11.52 -12.60
CA LEU A 56 17.71 -12.24 -13.83
C LEU A 56 18.25 -11.30 -14.90
N GLU A 57 17.62 -10.14 -15.07
CA GLU A 57 17.97 -9.11 -16.06
C GLU A 57 18.09 -7.74 -15.41
N PRO A 58 19.20 -7.43 -14.71
CA PRO A 58 19.40 -6.17 -14.01
C PRO A 58 19.34 -4.93 -14.92
N ASP A 59 19.66 -5.06 -16.19
CA ASP A 59 19.63 -3.97 -17.17
C ASP A 59 18.22 -3.37 -17.34
N GLN A 60 17.18 -4.11 -17.00
CA GLN A 60 15.79 -3.66 -17.06
C GLN A 60 15.40 -2.65 -15.92
N ILE A 61 16.28 -2.45 -14.94
CA ILE A 61 15.95 -1.60 -13.76
C ILE A 61 15.57 -0.17 -14.16
N GLY A 62 16.21 0.40 -15.18
CA GLY A 62 15.87 1.73 -15.69
C GLY A 62 14.41 1.81 -16.16
N ALA A 63 13.97 0.84 -16.98
CA ALA A 63 12.59 0.77 -17.46
C ALA A 63 11.59 0.50 -16.33
N VAL A 64 11.98 -0.31 -15.34
CA VAL A 64 11.13 -0.55 -14.14
C VAL A 64 10.98 0.73 -13.32
N LEU A 65 12.03 1.53 -13.13
CA LEU A 65 11.98 2.79 -12.40
C LEU A 65 11.09 3.85 -13.07
N GLU A 66 10.92 3.81 -14.38
CA GLU A 66 9.94 4.66 -15.08
C GLU A 66 8.49 4.32 -14.69
N GLN A 67 8.20 3.05 -14.40
CA GLN A 67 6.87 2.57 -14.01
C GLN A 67 6.67 2.56 -12.50
N LEU A 68 7.69 2.21 -11.75
CA LEU A 68 7.72 2.07 -10.30
C LEU A 68 8.85 2.92 -9.70
N PRO A 69 8.72 4.27 -9.69
CA PRO A 69 9.79 5.18 -9.28
C PRO A 69 10.15 5.09 -7.79
N ARG A 70 9.38 4.38 -6.99
CA ARG A 70 9.53 4.37 -5.53
C ARG A 70 9.30 3.00 -4.91
N PRO A 71 10.11 2.61 -3.90
CA PRO A 71 9.94 1.34 -3.18
C PRO A 71 8.58 1.19 -2.48
N GLU A 72 7.94 2.29 -2.05
CA GLU A 72 6.64 2.31 -1.37
C GLU A 72 5.50 1.78 -2.23
N MET A 73 5.72 1.65 -3.53
CA MET A 73 4.76 1.06 -4.46
C MET A 73 4.56 -0.44 -4.22
N PHE A 74 5.54 -1.11 -3.63
CA PHE A 74 5.41 -2.48 -3.17
C PHE A 74 4.64 -2.55 -1.85
N TYR A 75 3.78 -3.55 -1.71
CA TYR A 75 2.96 -3.73 -0.50
C TYR A 75 3.75 -4.38 0.63
N ARG A 76 4.49 -5.47 0.34
CA ARG A 76 5.29 -6.15 1.35
C ARG A 76 6.50 -5.33 1.76
N LYS A 77 6.70 -5.17 3.07
CA LYS A 77 7.86 -4.47 3.63
C LYS A 77 9.17 -5.00 3.06
N GLN A 78 9.33 -6.31 3.04
CA GLN A 78 10.54 -6.99 2.53
C GLN A 78 10.78 -6.70 1.04
N HIS A 79 9.72 -6.63 0.21
CA HIS A 79 9.83 -6.28 -1.20
C HIS A 79 10.22 -4.81 -1.40
N ARG A 80 9.66 -3.90 -0.59
CA ARG A 80 10.04 -2.48 -0.59
C ARG A 80 11.51 -2.30 -0.27
N GLU A 81 11.98 -2.96 0.79
CA GLU A 81 13.37 -2.87 1.22
C GLU A 81 14.30 -3.46 0.17
N LEU A 82 14.00 -4.63 -0.38
CA LEU A 82 14.79 -5.25 -1.45
C LEU A 82 14.82 -4.39 -2.71
N PHE A 83 13.67 -3.85 -3.14
CA PHE A 83 13.63 -2.94 -4.27
C PHE A 83 14.41 -1.65 -3.99
N GLY A 84 14.35 -1.13 -2.76
CA GLY A 84 15.17 0.01 -2.30
C GLY A 84 16.66 -0.27 -2.41
N VAL A 85 17.12 -1.47 -2.07
CA VAL A 85 18.51 -1.92 -2.25
C VAL A 85 18.88 -1.88 -3.74
N LEU A 86 18.05 -2.46 -4.61
CA LEU A 86 18.29 -2.45 -6.07
C LEU A 86 18.37 -1.03 -6.62
N CYS A 87 17.46 -0.14 -6.23
CA CYS A 87 17.47 1.28 -6.61
C CYS A 87 18.74 2.00 -6.13
N GLY A 88 19.17 1.73 -4.90
CA GLY A 88 20.40 2.29 -4.33
C GLY A 88 21.65 1.82 -5.09
N MET A 89 21.74 0.53 -5.41
CA MET A 89 22.83 -0.03 -6.20
C MET A 89 22.89 0.60 -7.60
N PHE A 90 21.75 0.70 -8.26
CA PHE A 90 21.64 1.34 -9.57
C PHE A 90 22.07 2.81 -9.54
N SER A 91 21.60 3.59 -8.57
CA SER A 91 21.94 5.01 -8.42
C SER A 91 23.43 5.23 -8.15
N LEU A 92 24.09 4.27 -7.53
CA LEU A 92 25.53 4.30 -7.25
C LEU A 92 26.38 3.64 -8.36
N ASN A 93 25.76 3.25 -9.48
CA ASN A 93 26.41 2.49 -10.56
C ASN A 93 27.16 1.24 -10.07
N LYS A 94 26.63 0.57 -9.03
CA LYS A 94 27.14 -0.72 -8.57
C LYS A 94 26.65 -1.84 -9.47
N THR A 95 27.49 -2.86 -9.64
CA THR A 95 27.08 -4.09 -10.34
C THR A 95 25.92 -4.73 -9.58
N ILE A 96 24.84 -5.06 -10.29
CA ILE A 96 23.68 -5.77 -9.76
C ILE A 96 23.77 -7.21 -10.26
N ASP A 97 24.16 -8.11 -9.38
CA ASP A 97 24.15 -9.56 -9.56
C ASP A 97 23.72 -10.24 -8.27
N PHE A 98 23.49 -11.55 -8.34
CA PHE A 98 23.00 -12.31 -7.19
C PHE A 98 23.86 -12.14 -5.94
N VAL A 99 25.21 -12.13 -6.08
CA VAL A 99 26.12 -12.08 -4.94
C VAL A 99 26.13 -10.68 -4.32
N THR A 100 26.22 -9.65 -5.15
CA THR A 100 26.24 -8.25 -4.70
C THR A 100 24.89 -7.83 -4.10
N VAL A 101 23.78 -8.25 -4.66
CA VAL A 101 22.43 -8.01 -4.09
C VAL A 101 22.26 -8.74 -2.78
N LEU A 102 22.73 -9.98 -2.66
CA LEU A 102 22.69 -10.74 -1.40
C LEU A 102 23.48 -10.01 -0.30
N ASP A 103 24.70 -9.56 -0.58
CA ASP A 103 25.53 -8.82 0.38
C ASP A 103 24.87 -7.51 0.82
N GLU A 104 24.37 -6.71 -0.12
CA GLU A 104 23.70 -5.44 0.18
C GLU A 104 22.38 -5.66 0.94
N ALA A 105 21.60 -6.69 0.60
CA ALA A 105 20.34 -7.01 1.30
C ALA A 105 20.58 -7.47 2.74
N VAL A 106 21.65 -8.24 2.98
CA VAL A 106 22.06 -8.63 4.34
C VAL A 106 22.56 -7.41 5.12
N ARG A 107 23.37 -6.55 4.51
CA ARG A 107 23.86 -5.31 5.13
C ARG A 107 22.73 -4.35 5.50
N ALA A 108 21.71 -4.25 4.64
CA ALA A 108 20.53 -3.44 4.87
C ALA A 108 19.53 -4.07 5.86
N ALA A 109 19.83 -5.26 6.39
CA ALA A 109 18.95 -6.02 7.30
C ALA A 109 17.53 -6.26 6.74
N VAL A 110 17.42 -6.45 5.41
CA VAL A 110 16.15 -6.80 4.75
C VAL A 110 15.63 -8.16 5.21
N PHE A 111 16.55 -9.04 5.60
CA PHE A 111 16.29 -10.41 6.05
C PHE A 111 16.92 -10.67 7.41
N ASP A 112 16.32 -11.56 8.18
CA ASP A 112 16.77 -11.91 9.52
C ASP A 112 18.11 -12.68 9.51
N SER A 113 18.45 -13.37 8.40
CA SER A 113 19.71 -14.08 8.22
C SER A 113 20.14 -14.12 6.75
N ALA A 114 21.45 -14.34 6.52
CA ALA A 114 21.99 -14.48 5.18
C ALA A 114 21.45 -15.71 4.45
N GLU A 115 21.17 -16.81 5.20
CA GLU A 115 20.57 -18.02 4.67
C GLU A 115 19.15 -17.77 4.16
N ASN A 116 18.33 -17.05 4.93
CA ASN A 116 16.97 -16.66 4.53
C ASN A 116 16.99 -15.74 3.33
N ALA A 117 17.93 -14.78 3.30
CA ALA A 117 18.15 -13.91 2.15
C ALA A 117 18.43 -14.71 0.88
N LYS A 118 19.40 -15.61 0.96
CA LYS A 118 19.79 -16.47 -0.17
C LYS A 118 18.65 -17.33 -0.68
N LEU A 119 17.93 -17.99 0.23
CA LEU A 119 16.77 -18.83 -0.14
C LEU A 119 15.69 -18.02 -0.83
N TYR A 120 15.39 -16.84 -0.30
CA TYR A 120 14.33 -15.99 -0.87
C TYR A 120 14.71 -15.42 -2.23
N LEU A 121 15.94 -14.96 -2.42
CA LEU A 121 16.41 -14.48 -3.73
C LEU A 121 16.38 -15.60 -4.79
N VAL A 122 16.78 -16.83 -4.42
CA VAL A 122 16.67 -17.99 -5.33
C VAL A 122 15.20 -18.25 -5.69
N GLN A 123 14.30 -18.26 -4.71
CA GLN A 123 12.86 -18.42 -4.96
C GLN A 123 12.31 -17.36 -5.92
N LEU A 124 12.71 -16.11 -5.77
CA LEU A 124 12.28 -15.03 -6.67
C LEU A 124 12.73 -15.30 -8.13
N MET A 125 13.95 -15.75 -8.32
CA MET A 125 14.47 -16.08 -9.66
C MET A 125 13.76 -17.30 -10.27
N GLU A 126 13.45 -18.33 -9.46
CA GLU A 126 12.75 -19.52 -9.91
C GLU A 126 11.28 -19.28 -10.27
N LEU A 127 10.63 -18.29 -9.64
CA LEU A 127 9.24 -17.94 -9.92
C LEU A 127 9.06 -17.27 -11.30
N VAL A 128 10.12 -16.77 -11.91
CA VAL A 128 10.05 -16.02 -13.18
C VAL A 128 10.54 -16.88 -14.33
N PRO A 129 9.65 -17.55 -15.07
CA PRO A 129 10.05 -18.36 -16.20
C PRO A 129 10.51 -17.54 -17.42
N THR A 130 10.07 -16.28 -17.49
CA THR A 130 10.43 -15.32 -18.55
C THR A 130 10.28 -13.89 -18.07
N THR A 131 11.19 -13.03 -18.48
CA THR A 131 11.18 -11.59 -18.20
C THR A 131 10.33 -10.80 -19.20
N ALA A 132 9.82 -11.45 -20.26
CA ALA A 132 9.05 -10.81 -21.33
C ALA A 132 7.81 -10.03 -20.83
N ASN A 133 7.22 -10.44 -19.71
CA ASN A 133 6.02 -9.81 -19.13
C ASN A 133 6.33 -8.82 -18.01
N LEU A 134 7.58 -8.42 -17.82
CA LEU A 134 8.00 -7.57 -16.72
C LEU A 134 7.19 -6.27 -16.62
N MET A 135 6.94 -5.61 -17.74
CA MET A 135 6.19 -4.34 -17.75
C MET A 135 4.71 -4.53 -17.37
N ASP A 136 4.12 -5.69 -17.68
CA ASP A 136 2.76 -6.02 -17.23
C ASP A 136 2.70 -6.22 -15.71
N TYR A 137 3.71 -6.87 -15.13
CA TYR A 137 3.81 -7.01 -13.68
C TYR A 137 4.01 -5.65 -12.99
N CYS A 138 4.84 -4.77 -13.54
CA CYS A 138 5.01 -3.40 -13.05
C CYS A 138 3.67 -2.65 -13.07
N ARG A 139 2.88 -2.78 -14.14
CA ARG A 139 1.56 -2.17 -14.26
C ARG A 139 0.61 -2.66 -13.16
N ILE A 140 0.59 -3.98 -12.88
CA ILE A 140 -0.24 -4.55 -11.81
C ILE A 140 0.17 -3.99 -10.44
N VAL A 141 1.46 -3.96 -10.11
CA VAL A 141 1.97 -3.40 -8.85
C VAL A 141 1.56 -1.94 -8.71
N ARG A 142 1.73 -1.14 -9.78
CA ARG A 142 1.35 0.27 -9.82
C ARG A 142 -0.15 0.49 -9.61
N GLU A 143 -1.01 -0.28 -10.26
CA GLU A 143 -2.46 -0.21 -10.09
C GLU A 143 -2.86 -0.51 -8.63
N LYS A 144 -2.29 -1.56 -8.04
CA LYS A 144 -2.55 -1.90 -6.64
C LYS A 144 -2.08 -0.81 -5.68
N TYR A 145 -0.94 -0.17 -5.97
CA TYR A 145 -0.47 0.98 -5.20
C TYR A 145 -1.46 2.16 -5.25
N TYR A 146 -1.93 2.54 -6.45
CA TYR A 146 -2.89 3.63 -6.57
C TYR A 146 -4.21 3.34 -5.85
N LEU A 147 -4.69 2.11 -5.90
CA LEU A 147 -5.89 1.72 -5.14
C LEU A 147 -5.67 1.86 -3.63
N ARG A 148 -4.50 1.45 -3.11
CA ARG A 148 -4.15 1.65 -1.69
C ARG A 148 -4.08 3.13 -1.32
N ALA A 149 -3.43 3.93 -2.15
CA ALA A 149 -3.32 5.37 -1.94
C ALA A 149 -4.71 6.05 -1.91
N LEU A 150 -5.62 5.65 -2.79
CA LEU A 150 -7.01 6.13 -2.80
C LEU A 150 -7.77 5.71 -1.54
N ILE A 151 -7.66 4.44 -1.11
CA ILE A 151 -8.29 3.94 0.12
C ILE A 151 -7.81 4.75 1.32
N THR A 152 -6.50 4.98 1.44
CA THR A 152 -5.93 5.79 2.53
C THR A 152 -6.45 7.23 2.48
N ALA A 153 -6.43 7.87 1.30
CA ALA A 153 -6.93 9.23 1.15
C ALA A 153 -8.42 9.36 1.51
N CYS A 154 -9.24 8.39 1.10
CA CYS A 154 -10.66 8.35 1.48
C CYS A 154 -10.83 8.17 3.00
N GLY A 155 -10.00 7.35 3.64
CA GLY A 155 -9.99 7.19 5.10
C GLY A 155 -9.70 8.52 5.81
N ASP A 156 -8.65 9.22 5.40
CA ASP A 156 -8.26 10.53 5.93
C ASP A 156 -9.38 11.58 5.76
N ILE A 157 -10.04 11.58 4.59
CA ILE A 157 -11.17 12.49 4.29
C ILE A 157 -12.36 12.18 5.21
N ILE A 158 -12.70 10.91 5.39
CA ILE A 158 -13.80 10.48 6.28
C ILE A 158 -13.51 10.90 7.71
N GLU A 159 -12.29 10.69 8.21
CA GLU A 159 -11.88 11.06 9.56
C GLU A 159 -12.02 12.57 9.79
N ARG A 160 -11.48 13.39 8.88
CA ARG A 160 -11.59 14.86 8.94
C ARG A 160 -13.03 15.35 8.89
N SER A 161 -13.85 14.73 8.04
CA SER A 161 -15.28 15.08 7.92
C SER A 161 -16.07 14.75 9.18
N ARG A 162 -15.68 13.69 9.90
CA ARG A 162 -16.36 13.25 11.14
C ARG A 162 -15.91 14.02 12.37
N SER A 163 -14.66 14.51 12.40
CA SER A 163 -14.14 15.24 13.57
C SER A 163 -14.91 16.52 13.89
N GLY A 164 -15.51 17.15 12.87
CA GLY A 164 -16.25 18.40 13.02
C GLY A 164 -15.39 19.62 13.40
N GLU A 165 -14.07 19.46 13.46
CA GLU A 165 -13.11 20.50 13.80
C GLU A 165 -12.74 21.39 12.61
N THR A 166 -13.01 20.91 11.39
CA THR A 166 -12.60 21.54 10.14
C THR A 166 -13.84 21.97 9.34
N GLU A 167 -13.82 23.17 8.76
CA GLU A 167 -14.88 23.64 7.90
C GLU A 167 -15.01 22.81 6.62
N ALA A 168 -16.23 22.64 6.08
CA ALA A 168 -16.48 21.78 4.94
C ALA A 168 -15.66 22.18 3.71
N GLU A 169 -15.43 23.48 3.48
CA GLU A 169 -14.62 23.99 2.37
C GLU A 169 -13.17 23.52 2.46
N GLN A 170 -12.57 23.55 3.65
CA GLN A 170 -11.21 23.08 3.89
C GLN A 170 -11.07 21.56 3.71
N VAL A 171 -12.12 20.79 4.05
CA VAL A 171 -12.13 19.34 3.80
C VAL A 171 -12.21 19.05 2.31
N LEU A 172 -12.97 19.84 1.54
CA LEU A 172 -13.04 19.72 0.08
C LEU A 172 -11.69 20.03 -0.58
N GLU A 173 -11.07 21.16 -0.21
CA GLU A 173 -9.73 21.52 -0.70
C GLU A 173 -8.69 20.41 -0.41
N TYR A 174 -8.72 19.88 0.81
CA TYR A 174 -7.85 18.78 1.19
C TYR A 174 -8.10 17.54 0.32
N ALA A 175 -9.36 17.17 0.07
CA ALA A 175 -9.72 16.02 -0.76
C ALA A 175 -9.24 16.20 -2.21
N GLU A 176 -9.44 17.36 -2.80
CA GLU A 176 -8.96 17.70 -4.15
C GLU A 176 -7.45 17.61 -4.25
N GLN A 177 -6.72 18.19 -3.27
CA GLN A 177 -5.27 18.16 -3.24
C GLN A 177 -4.74 16.73 -3.10
N ARG A 178 -5.35 15.89 -2.26
CA ARG A 178 -4.94 14.50 -2.08
C ARG A 178 -5.11 13.67 -3.35
N ILE A 179 -6.24 13.83 -4.05
CA ILE A 179 -6.50 13.14 -5.33
C ILE A 179 -5.52 13.62 -6.40
N TYR A 180 -5.27 14.93 -6.45
CA TYR A 180 -4.30 15.52 -7.38
C TYR A 180 -2.88 14.96 -7.15
N ASP A 181 -2.43 14.87 -5.90
CA ASP A 181 -1.10 14.37 -5.54
C ASP A 181 -0.94 12.89 -5.92
N ILE A 182 -1.97 12.06 -5.71
CA ILE A 182 -2.00 10.67 -6.16
C ILE A 182 -1.83 10.59 -7.68
N ARG A 183 -2.55 11.42 -8.44
CA ARG A 183 -2.44 11.46 -9.91
C ARG A 183 -1.06 11.90 -10.39
N GLN A 184 -0.41 12.81 -9.68
CA GLN A 184 0.95 13.26 -9.98
C GLN A 184 2.03 12.27 -9.52
N GLY A 185 1.63 11.16 -8.90
CA GLY A 185 2.55 10.20 -8.31
C GLY A 185 3.32 10.75 -7.10
N LYS A 186 2.84 11.83 -6.48
CA LYS A 186 3.39 12.34 -5.22
C LYS A 186 2.89 11.49 -4.07
N ASP A 187 3.80 11.06 -3.19
CA ASP A 187 3.43 10.25 -2.04
C ASP A 187 2.68 11.10 -1.01
N PRO A 188 1.45 10.71 -0.65
CA PRO A 188 0.74 11.35 0.43
C PRO A 188 1.44 11.24 1.80
N ALA A 189 2.27 10.22 2.02
CA ALA A 189 3.02 10.05 3.27
C ALA A 189 4.29 10.91 3.36
N SER A 190 4.77 11.49 2.24
CA SER A 190 5.99 12.33 2.22
C SER A 190 5.75 13.80 2.59
N LEU A 191 4.51 14.22 2.72
CA LEU A 191 4.17 15.56 3.21
C LEU A 191 4.20 15.56 4.74
N THR A 192 5.39 15.48 5.31
CA THR A 192 5.60 15.86 6.70
C THR A 192 5.18 17.31 6.83
N ARG A 193 4.18 17.58 7.65
CA ARG A 193 3.77 18.93 8.05
C ARG A 193 5.04 19.71 8.41
N ILE A 194 5.33 20.75 7.65
CA ILE A 194 6.24 21.79 8.11
C ILE A 194 5.40 22.59 9.12
N ASP A 195 5.40 22.13 10.36
CA ASP A 195 4.90 22.94 11.43
C ASP A 195 5.89 24.11 11.59
N THR A 196 5.38 25.25 11.27
CA THR A 196 5.97 26.59 11.37
C THR A 196 6.79 26.75 12.65
N VAL A 197 8.05 27.13 12.47
CA VAL A 197 8.90 27.76 13.50
C VAL A 197 8.30 29.08 13.90
#